data_5322cf216e30c846f4e846580bf453ca
#
_entry.id   5322cf216e30c846f4e846580bf453ca
#
_cell.length_a   1.000
_cell.length_b   1.000
_cell.length_c   1.000
_cell.angle_alpha   90.00
_cell.angle_beta   90.00
_cell.angle_gamma   90.00
#
_symmetry.space_group_name_H-M   'P 1'
#
loop_
_entity.id
_entity.type
_entity.pdbx_description
1 polymer ?
#
loop_
_entity_poly.entity_id
_entity_poly.type
_entity_poly.pdbx_seq_one_letter_code
_entity_poly.pdbx_strand_id
1 'polypeptide(L)'
;MLVLKLAAKVVGLLFSALLLYFAVTMVQVYLTGRHADERPSSAILVMGTAQLNGTPSEDLHARLATALDLFNRGLAPLVAVTGGRKPGDPYTEAGVSATWLEAHGVPASHIVRAGGTDSYGNISLVAPKLKAKGATTLLVVTDPFHEMRSMAIA
;
A
#
# COMPACT_ATOMS: atom_id res chain seq x y z
N MET A 1 -12.01 -7.85 50.59
CA MET A 1 -11.34 -6.57 50.29
C MET A 1 -10.00 -6.74 49.56
N LEU A 2 -9.13 -7.69 49.98
CA LEU A 2 -7.81 -7.91 49.36
C LEU A 2 -7.90 -8.34 47.90
N VAL A 3 -8.76 -9.31 47.59
CA VAL A 3 -8.99 -9.83 46.22
C VAL A 3 -9.48 -8.73 45.26
N LEU A 4 -10.41 -7.89 45.71
CA LEU A 4 -10.92 -6.77 44.90
C LEU A 4 -9.84 -5.73 44.59
N LYS A 5 -8.97 -5.42 45.60
CA LYS A 5 -7.83 -4.52 45.40
C LYS A 5 -6.78 -5.10 44.43
N LEU A 6 -6.54 -6.41 44.50
CA LEU A 6 -5.63 -7.10 43.60
C LEU A 6 -6.20 -7.12 42.17
N ALA A 7 -7.47 -7.46 42.02
CA ALA A 7 -8.15 -7.42 40.71
C ALA A 7 -8.10 -6.02 40.08
N ALA A 8 -8.36 -4.97 40.85
CA ALA A 8 -8.26 -3.58 40.39
C ALA A 8 -6.85 -3.20 39.91
N LYS A 9 -5.82 -3.65 40.64
CA LYS A 9 -4.41 -3.42 40.23
C LYS A 9 -4.05 -4.15 38.95
N VAL A 10 -4.49 -5.42 38.81
CA VAL A 10 -4.26 -6.19 37.57
C VAL A 10 -4.96 -5.54 36.37
N VAL A 11 -6.23 -5.15 36.53
CA VAL A 11 -6.98 -4.44 35.46
C VAL A 11 -6.28 -3.12 35.10
N GLY A 12 -5.84 -2.34 36.09
CA GLY A 12 -5.12 -1.10 35.87
C GLY A 12 -3.80 -1.33 35.12
N LEU A 13 -3.04 -2.38 35.45
CA LEU A 13 -1.80 -2.74 34.77
C LEU A 13 -2.07 -3.13 33.31
N LEU A 14 -3.07 -3.97 33.06
CA LEU A 14 -3.44 -4.38 31.70
C LEU A 14 -3.90 -3.19 30.85
N PHE A 15 -4.70 -2.30 31.43
CA PHE A 15 -5.13 -1.07 30.76
C PHE A 15 -3.94 -0.15 30.42
N SER A 16 -3.01 0.03 31.37
CA SER A 16 -1.79 0.82 31.14
C SER A 16 -0.91 0.20 30.05
N ALA A 17 -0.76 -1.13 30.05
CA ALA A 17 -0.02 -1.84 29.01
C ALA A 17 -0.67 -1.68 27.62
N LEU A 18 -2.00 -1.73 27.55
CA LEU A 18 -2.75 -1.51 26.32
C LEU A 18 -2.56 -0.07 25.80
N LEU A 19 -2.65 0.93 26.67
CA LEU A 19 -2.42 2.33 26.30
C LEU A 19 -0.98 2.55 25.80
N LEU A 20 0.00 1.96 26.47
CA LEU A 20 1.40 2.04 26.03
C LEU A 20 1.60 1.38 24.67
N TYR A 21 1.00 0.21 24.44
CA TYR A 21 1.02 -0.47 23.15
C TYR A 21 0.45 0.42 22.04
N PHE A 22 -0.71 1.04 22.29
CA PHE A 22 -1.31 1.97 21.33
C PHE A 22 -0.42 3.17 21.04
N ALA A 23 0.15 3.79 22.08
CA ALA A 23 1.03 4.94 21.95
C ALA A 23 2.28 4.59 21.11
N VAL A 24 2.93 3.47 21.41
CA VAL A 24 4.09 2.98 20.65
C VAL A 24 3.72 2.70 19.19
N THR A 25 2.60 2.02 18.95
CA THR A 25 2.14 1.72 17.58
C THR A 25 1.84 3.00 16.80
N MET A 26 1.18 3.98 17.41
CA MET A 26 0.91 5.28 16.79
C MET A 26 2.19 6.00 16.39
N VAL A 27 3.20 6.01 17.28
CA VAL A 27 4.51 6.61 17.00
C VAL A 27 5.21 5.86 15.85
N GLN A 28 5.19 4.53 15.87
CA GLN A 28 5.78 3.73 14.79
C GLN A 28 5.14 4.03 13.43
N VAL A 29 3.80 4.02 13.34
CA VAL A 29 3.06 4.34 12.11
C VAL A 29 3.42 5.75 11.62
N TYR A 30 3.43 6.73 12.54
CA TYR A 30 3.77 8.11 12.21
C TYR A 30 5.20 8.25 11.69
N LEU A 31 6.17 7.61 12.33
CA LEU A 31 7.58 7.67 11.92
C LEU A 31 7.82 6.96 10.59
N THR A 32 7.22 5.78 10.38
CA THR A 32 7.31 5.04 9.11
C THR A 32 6.77 5.88 7.96
N GLY A 33 5.58 6.46 8.10
CA GLY A 33 4.97 7.27 7.04
C GLY A 33 5.67 8.61 6.74
N ARG A 34 6.70 8.99 7.49
CA ARG A 34 7.51 10.21 7.24
C ARG A 34 8.84 9.94 6.54
N HIS A 35 9.26 8.70 6.43
CA HIS A 35 10.53 8.33 5.82
C HIS A 35 10.28 7.61 4.50
N ALA A 36 10.24 8.37 3.41
CA ALA A 36 10.24 7.77 2.08
C ALA A 36 11.63 7.15 1.81
N ASP A 37 11.68 5.82 1.66
CA ASP A 37 12.90 5.11 1.28
C ASP A 37 12.91 4.90 -0.24
N GLU A 38 13.46 5.85 -0.96
CA GLU A 38 13.48 5.89 -2.42
C GLU A 38 14.73 5.22 -3.01
N ARG A 39 15.07 4.02 -2.54
CA ARG A 39 16.19 3.26 -3.11
C ARG A 39 15.83 2.62 -4.45
N PRO A 40 16.80 2.52 -5.43
CA PRO A 40 16.58 1.77 -6.66
C PRO A 40 16.05 0.35 -6.37
N SER A 41 15.00 -0.02 -7.05
CA SER A 41 14.27 -1.28 -6.83
C SER A 41 13.89 -1.95 -8.16
N SER A 42 13.42 -3.18 -8.13
CA SER A 42 13.03 -3.91 -9.33
C SER A 42 11.65 -3.50 -9.85
N ALA A 43 10.76 -3.03 -8.97
CA ALA A 43 9.43 -2.54 -9.35
C ALA A 43 8.88 -1.52 -8.35
N ILE A 44 7.99 -0.65 -8.82
CA ILE A 44 7.13 0.21 -8.02
C ILE A 44 5.79 -0.50 -7.87
N LEU A 45 5.30 -0.65 -6.64
CA LEU A 45 3.99 -1.23 -6.34
C LEU A 45 3.02 -0.14 -5.87
N VAL A 46 2.03 0.18 -6.70
CA VAL A 46 0.96 1.12 -6.36
C VAL A 46 -0.21 0.35 -5.74
N MET A 47 -0.50 0.62 -4.48
CA MET A 47 -1.66 0.06 -3.80
C MET A 47 -2.93 0.77 -4.25
N GLY A 48 -3.96 0.00 -4.65
CA GLY A 48 -5.28 0.53 -4.98
C GLY A 48 -5.96 1.19 -3.78
N THR A 49 -6.89 2.09 -4.05
CA THR A 49 -7.75 2.72 -3.02
C THR A 49 -9.16 2.95 -3.53
N ALA A 50 -9.38 3.81 -4.51
CA ALA A 50 -10.69 4.01 -5.13
C ALA A 50 -10.58 4.56 -6.55
N GLN A 51 -11.59 4.25 -7.36
CA GLN A 51 -11.82 4.89 -8.66
C GLN A 51 -13.29 5.33 -8.76
N LEU A 52 -13.57 6.33 -9.56
CA LEU A 52 -14.88 6.95 -9.75
C LEU A 52 -15.20 6.94 -11.26
N ASN A 53 -16.05 5.99 -11.68
CA ASN A 53 -16.50 5.87 -13.08
C ASN A 53 -15.35 5.88 -14.11
N GLY A 54 -14.25 5.16 -13.81
CA GLY A 54 -13.11 5.07 -14.72
C GLY A 54 -12.05 6.18 -14.53
N THR A 55 -12.20 7.03 -13.51
CA THR A 55 -11.23 8.07 -13.15
C THR A 55 -10.61 7.75 -11.79
N PRO A 56 -9.31 7.93 -11.58
CA PRO A 56 -8.71 7.78 -10.25
C PRO A 56 -9.35 8.76 -9.24
N SER A 57 -9.62 8.30 -8.00
CA SER A 57 -9.90 9.21 -6.88
C SER A 57 -8.69 10.11 -6.61
N GLU A 58 -8.85 11.17 -5.81
CA GLU A 58 -7.74 12.06 -5.43
C GLU A 58 -6.58 11.29 -4.80
N ASP A 59 -6.87 10.36 -3.88
CA ASP A 59 -5.85 9.53 -3.23
C ASP A 59 -5.14 8.61 -4.24
N LEU A 60 -5.90 7.97 -5.14
CA LEU A 60 -5.31 7.12 -6.18
C LEU A 60 -4.46 7.94 -7.14
N HIS A 61 -4.93 9.12 -7.52
CA HIS A 61 -4.18 10.04 -8.37
C HIS A 61 -2.85 10.47 -7.72
N ALA A 62 -2.85 10.80 -6.43
CA ALA A 62 -1.62 11.16 -5.71
C ALA A 62 -0.61 10.00 -5.69
N ARG A 63 -1.06 8.77 -5.47
CA ARG A 63 -0.20 7.57 -5.55
C ARG A 63 0.35 7.36 -6.96
N LEU A 64 -0.47 7.53 -7.99
CA LEU A 64 -0.05 7.38 -9.39
C LEU A 64 0.96 8.45 -9.81
N ALA A 65 0.77 9.70 -9.37
CA ALA A 65 1.71 10.78 -9.61
C ALA A 65 3.07 10.50 -8.94
N THR A 66 3.07 10.00 -7.71
CA THR A 66 4.29 9.55 -7.02
C THR A 66 4.97 8.41 -7.78
N ALA A 67 4.22 7.40 -8.20
CA ALA A 67 4.77 6.27 -8.94
C ALA A 67 5.36 6.69 -10.30
N LEU A 68 4.71 7.63 -10.98
CA LEU A 68 5.19 8.21 -12.24
C LEU A 68 6.51 8.97 -12.03
N ASP A 69 6.63 9.77 -10.96
CA ASP A 69 7.88 10.46 -10.62
C ASP A 69 9.01 9.46 -10.36
N LEU A 70 8.78 8.45 -9.53
CA LEU A 70 9.76 7.40 -9.24
C LEU A 70 10.20 6.65 -10.52
N PHE A 71 9.25 6.34 -11.42
CA PHE A 71 9.53 5.70 -12.70
C PHE A 71 10.36 6.60 -13.60
N ASN A 72 10.00 7.87 -13.75
CA ASN A 72 10.73 8.85 -14.57
C ASN A 72 12.14 9.14 -14.05
N ARG A 73 12.34 9.05 -12.75
CA ARG A 73 13.68 9.13 -12.11
C ARG A 73 14.49 7.83 -12.27
N GLY A 74 13.93 6.81 -12.90
CA GLY A 74 14.64 5.54 -13.16
C GLY A 74 14.84 4.68 -11.92
N LEU A 75 14.08 4.90 -10.84
CA LEU A 75 14.21 4.14 -9.59
C LEU A 75 13.70 2.70 -9.70
N ALA A 76 12.84 2.40 -10.66
CA ALA A 76 12.46 1.03 -11.00
C ALA A 76 11.98 0.93 -12.45
N PRO A 77 12.26 -0.19 -13.15
CA PRO A 77 11.85 -0.38 -14.54
C PRO A 77 10.39 -0.83 -14.72
N LEU A 78 9.73 -1.28 -13.66
CA LEU A 78 8.35 -1.79 -13.69
C LEU A 78 7.46 -1.00 -12.73
N VAL A 79 6.21 -0.78 -13.15
CA VAL A 79 5.16 -0.23 -12.28
C VAL A 79 4.03 -1.27 -12.16
N ALA A 80 3.83 -1.78 -10.97
CA ALA A 80 2.74 -2.68 -10.65
C ALA A 80 1.57 -1.88 -10.06
N VAL A 81 0.37 -2.03 -10.63
CA VAL A 81 -0.86 -1.39 -10.15
C VAL A 81 -1.84 -2.44 -9.68
N THR A 82 -2.42 -2.21 -8.51
CA THR A 82 -3.33 -3.16 -7.86
C THR A 82 -4.67 -2.53 -7.53
N GLY A 83 -5.64 -3.37 -7.25
CA GLY A 83 -6.97 -2.97 -6.85
C GLY A 83 -8.06 -3.58 -7.73
N GLY A 84 -9.11 -4.03 -7.07
CA GLY A 84 -10.27 -4.66 -7.68
C GLY A 84 -11.33 -3.64 -8.12
N ARG A 85 -12.57 -4.08 -8.03
CA ARG A 85 -13.76 -3.25 -8.30
C ARG A 85 -14.87 -3.58 -7.30
N LYS A 86 -15.74 -2.63 -7.05
CA LYS A 86 -16.97 -2.87 -6.30
C LYS A 86 -17.97 -3.69 -7.15
N PRO A 87 -18.86 -4.46 -6.51
CA PRO A 87 -19.93 -5.13 -7.24
C PRO A 87 -20.74 -4.14 -8.10
N GLY A 88 -20.95 -4.48 -9.39
CA GLY A 88 -21.66 -3.62 -10.35
C GLY A 88 -20.80 -2.53 -11.01
N ASP A 89 -19.58 -2.32 -10.58
CA ASP A 89 -18.67 -1.35 -11.18
C ASP A 89 -18.01 -1.95 -12.45
N PRO A 90 -18.06 -1.28 -13.60
CA PRO A 90 -17.40 -1.75 -14.83
C PRO A 90 -15.88 -1.63 -14.79
N TYR A 91 -15.34 -0.77 -13.93
CA TYR A 91 -13.92 -0.45 -13.88
C TYR A 91 -13.24 -1.06 -12.63
N THR A 92 -12.00 -1.53 -12.80
CA THR A 92 -11.13 -1.90 -11.68
C THR A 92 -10.16 -0.76 -11.37
N GLU A 93 -9.76 -0.62 -10.12
CA GLU A 93 -8.73 0.35 -9.72
C GLU A 93 -7.42 0.12 -10.48
N ALA A 94 -6.98 -1.15 -10.61
CA ALA A 94 -5.80 -1.51 -11.38
C ALA A 94 -5.92 -1.15 -12.88
N GLY A 95 -7.11 -1.31 -13.47
CA GLY A 95 -7.37 -0.94 -14.85
C GLY A 95 -7.28 0.56 -15.06
N VAL A 96 -7.96 1.34 -14.23
CA VAL A 96 -7.94 2.81 -14.25
C VAL A 96 -6.52 3.34 -14.02
N SER A 97 -5.79 2.78 -13.06
CA SER A 97 -4.41 3.15 -12.77
C SER A 97 -3.48 2.94 -13.97
N ALA A 98 -3.62 1.79 -14.63
CA ALA A 98 -2.80 1.48 -15.79
C ALA A 98 -3.10 2.42 -16.98
N THR A 99 -4.38 2.68 -17.26
CA THR A 99 -4.80 3.62 -18.30
C THR A 99 -4.26 5.02 -18.01
N TRP A 100 -4.31 5.46 -16.76
CA TRP A 100 -3.76 6.75 -16.36
C TRP A 100 -2.24 6.83 -16.57
N LEU A 101 -1.48 5.81 -16.15
CA LEU A 101 -0.02 5.75 -16.34
C LEU A 101 0.37 5.71 -17.82
N GLU A 102 -0.34 4.94 -18.64
CA GLU A 102 -0.15 4.87 -20.09
C GLU A 102 -0.36 6.24 -20.74
N ALA A 103 -1.42 6.96 -20.34
CA ALA A 103 -1.70 8.32 -20.82
C ALA A 103 -0.61 9.34 -20.40
N HIS A 104 0.18 9.04 -19.33
CA HIS A 104 1.28 9.86 -18.85
C HIS A 104 2.67 9.33 -19.26
N GLY A 105 2.74 8.45 -20.28
CA GLY A 105 3.98 8.07 -20.93
C GLY A 105 4.67 6.82 -20.38
N VAL A 106 4.07 6.09 -19.44
CA VAL A 106 4.61 4.78 -19.01
C VAL A 106 4.21 3.72 -20.05
N PRO A 107 5.17 3.06 -20.72
CA PRO A 107 4.83 2.05 -21.72
C PRO A 107 4.06 0.88 -21.10
N ALA A 108 3.04 0.36 -21.80
CA ALA A 108 2.22 -0.75 -21.31
C ALA A 108 3.03 -2.02 -20.95
N SER A 109 4.18 -2.26 -21.62
CA SER A 109 5.11 -3.36 -21.33
C SER A 109 5.75 -3.28 -19.96
N HIS A 110 5.83 -2.09 -19.36
CA HIS A 110 6.39 -1.80 -18.05
C HIS A 110 5.31 -1.83 -16.95
N ILE A 111 4.04 -1.96 -17.31
CA ILE A 111 2.94 -1.98 -16.37
C ILE A 111 2.50 -3.43 -16.08
N VAL A 112 2.41 -3.79 -14.80
CA VAL A 112 1.89 -5.06 -14.31
C VAL A 112 0.59 -4.83 -13.58
N ARG A 113 -0.50 -5.49 -13.99
CA ARG A 113 -1.83 -5.32 -13.40
C ARG A 113 -2.21 -6.53 -12.55
N ALA A 114 -2.74 -6.29 -11.35
CA ALA A 114 -3.37 -7.33 -10.54
C ALA A 114 -4.58 -6.75 -9.79
N GLY A 115 -5.65 -7.49 -9.76
CA GLY A 115 -6.85 -7.15 -8.99
C GLY A 115 -6.85 -7.90 -7.66
N GLY A 116 -7.30 -7.25 -6.59
CA GLY A 116 -7.57 -7.83 -5.29
C GLY A 116 -8.59 -6.96 -4.56
N THR A 117 -9.25 -7.50 -3.57
CA THR A 117 -10.27 -6.80 -2.80
C THR A 117 -9.75 -6.20 -1.50
N ASP A 118 -8.54 -6.56 -1.12
CA ASP A 118 -7.85 -6.09 0.09
C ASP A 118 -6.32 -6.03 -0.14
N SER A 119 -5.58 -5.51 0.84
CA SER A 119 -4.13 -5.33 0.73
C SER A 119 -3.38 -6.64 0.54
N TYR A 120 -3.79 -7.70 1.23
CA TYR A 120 -3.18 -9.02 1.11
C TYR A 120 -3.42 -9.62 -0.28
N GLY A 121 -4.66 -9.61 -0.75
CA GLY A 121 -5.03 -10.07 -2.08
C GLY A 121 -4.32 -9.29 -3.19
N ASN A 122 -4.21 -7.98 -3.06
CA ASN A 122 -3.48 -7.13 -4.00
C ASN A 122 -2.02 -7.56 -4.14
N ILE A 123 -1.31 -7.73 -3.03
CA ILE A 123 0.11 -8.11 -3.02
C ILE A 123 0.28 -9.58 -3.46
N SER A 124 -0.54 -10.49 -2.94
CA SER A 124 -0.48 -11.93 -3.29
C SER A 124 -0.71 -12.20 -4.77
N LEU A 125 -1.58 -11.43 -5.42
CA LEU A 125 -1.89 -11.60 -6.85
C LEU A 125 -0.85 -10.94 -7.77
N VAL A 126 -0.18 -9.89 -7.32
CA VAL A 126 0.84 -9.20 -8.13
C VAL A 126 2.23 -9.82 -7.97
N ALA A 127 2.57 -10.36 -6.80
CA ALA A 127 3.89 -10.91 -6.51
C ALA A 127 4.36 -11.98 -7.50
N PRO A 128 3.57 -13.01 -7.87
CA PRO A 128 4.02 -14.01 -8.85
C PRO A 128 4.24 -13.40 -10.24
N LYS A 129 3.47 -12.39 -10.62
CA LYS A 129 3.63 -11.70 -11.92
C LYS A 129 4.93 -10.89 -11.96
N LEU A 130 5.27 -10.24 -10.85
CA LEU A 130 6.52 -9.49 -10.71
C LEU A 130 7.73 -10.43 -10.66
N LYS A 131 7.63 -11.55 -9.91
CA LYS A 131 8.68 -12.57 -9.88
C LYS A 131 8.95 -13.17 -11.27
N ALA A 132 7.91 -13.40 -12.07
CA ALA A 132 8.04 -13.89 -13.45
C ALA A 132 8.77 -12.87 -14.37
N LYS A 133 8.79 -11.61 -14.01
CA LYS A 133 9.56 -10.54 -14.68
C LYS A 133 10.93 -10.26 -14.03
N GLY A 134 11.35 -11.09 -13.08
CA GLY A 134 12.64 -10.98 -12.39
C GLY A 134 12.70 -9.94 -11.26
N ALA A 135 11.56 -9.39 -10.83
CA ALA A 135 11.54 -8.44 -9.74
C ALA A 135 11.79 -9.13 -8.39
N THR A 136 12.70 -8.55 -7.59
CA THR A 136 13.12 -9.06 -6.27
C THR A 136 12.94 -8.04 -5.15
N THR A 137 12.80 -6.75 -5.49
CA THR A 137 12.63 -5.64 -4.55
C THR A 137 11.51 -4.72 -5.01
N LEU A 138 10.79 -4.11 -4.07
CA LEU A 138 9.66 -3.24 -4.35
C LEU A 138 9.80 -1.88 -3.66
N LEU A 139 9.46 -0.81 -4.39
CA LEU A 139 9.06 0.48 -3.82
C LEU A 139 7.54 0.47 -3.67
N VAL A 140 7.04 0.49 -2.45
CA VAL A 140 5.59 0.48 -2.18
C VAL A 140 5.07 1.91 -2.10
N VAL A 141 4.12 2.25 -2.96
CA VAL A 141 3.43 3.55 -2.97
C VAL A 141 2.04 3.37 -2.40
N THR A 142 1.83 3.93 -1.22
CA THR A 142 0.57 3.88 -0.46
C THR A 142 0.48 5.08 0.48
N ASP A 143 -0.63 5.23 1.21
CA ASP A 143 -0.75 6.30 2.21
C ASP A 143 0.11 6.01 3.44
N PRO A 144 0.62 7.03 4.13
CA PRO A 144 1.53 6.88 5.28
C PRO A 144 1.00 5.94 6.37
N PHE A 145 -0.31 5.98 6.66
CA PHE A 145 -0.93 5.12 7.68
C PHE A 145 -1.15 3.67 7.23
N HIS A 146 -1.03 3.39 5.92
CA HIS A 146 -1.10 2.03 5.35
C HIS A 146 0.27 1.44 5.04
N GLU A 147 1.33 2.23 5.07
CA GLU A 147 2.67 1.84 4.65
C GLU A 147 3.19 0.64 5.45
N MET A 148 3.21 0.74 6.79
CA MET A 148 3.71 -0.32 7.66
C MET A 148 2.99 -1.66 7.44
N ARG A 149 1.66 -1.64 7.23
CA ARG A 149 0.89 -2.85 6.93
C ARG A 149 1.23 -3.40 5.54
N SER A 150 1.37 -2.56 4.55
CA SER A 150 1.69 -2.98 3.18
C SER A 150 3.08 -3.59 3.10
N MET A 151 4.06 -3.00 3.78
CA MET A 151 5.43 -3.53 3.87
C MET A 151 5.50 -4.87 4.61
N ALA A 152 4.68 -5.07 5.66
CA ALA A 152 4.63 -6.33 6.41
C ALA A 152 4.03 -7.50 5.59
N ILE A 153 3.27 -7.21 4.52
CA ILE A 153 2.67 -8.22 3.64
C ILE A 153 3.58 -8.50 2.42
N ALA A 154 4.31 -7.50 1.92
CA ALA A 154 5.14 -7.57 0.72
C ALA A 154 6.42 -8.37 0.94
#